data_bafe2b7839105b0a56044f63b02f42ac
#
_entry.id   bafe2b7839105b0a56044f63b02f42ac
#
_cell.length_a   1.000
_cell.length_b   1.000
_cell.length_c   1.000
_cell.angle_alpha   90.00
_cell.angle_beta   90.00
_cell.angle_gamma   90.00
#
_symmetry.space_group_name_H-M   'P 1'
#
loop_
_entity.id
_entity.type
_entity.pdbx_description
1 polymer ?
#
loop_
_entity_poly.entity_id
_entity_poly.type
_entity_poly.pdbx_seq_one_letter_code
_entity_poly.pdbx_strand_id
1 'polypeptide(L)'
;MPTAVLLSGGLDSAVLLVEEAAAGEVQPIYVSVGLAWEPAEQAMVARFLESGPLRARADRVRRLVSLSVDMRDVYDATHWAMQGRPPAYHTPDEEVYLPGRNVILLGKASVFCAASGIDRLVLGTLAHNPFPDATPEFRTAMAYALSLGLAHPLRIDAPYAGTSKADVVRRGAALGVPFELTMSCMNPRPTPGGSTSTIHCGECSKCRERHDAFVEVSDADPTEYATRHNVGARREG
;
A
#
# COMPACT_ATOMS: atom_id res chain seq x y z
N MET A 1 4.76 -23.10 2.87
CA MET A 1 5.07 -22.04 3.84
C MET A 1 4.27 -20.80 3.47
N PRO A 2 3.83 -19.98 4.42
CA PRO A 2 3.06 -18.79 4.12
C PRO A 2 3.88 -17.74 3.38
N THR A 3 3.22 -16.89 2.61
CA THR A 3 3.81 -15.69 2.03
C THR A 3 3.51 -14.49 2.93
N ALA A 4 4.53 -13.73 3.34
CA ALA A 4 4.33 -12.46 4.00
C ALA A 4 3.95 -11.37 2.98
N VAL A 5 2.90 -10.59 3.25
CA VAL A 5 2.43 -9.53 2.37
C VAL A 5 2.49 -8.20 3.11
N LEU A 6 3.30 -7.25 2.61
CA LEU A 6 3.27 -5.88 3.12
C LEU A 6 1.94 -5.24 2.73
N LEU A 7 1.11 -4.97 3.74
CA LEU A 7 -0.24 -4.44 3.59
C LEU A 7 -0.31 -3.00 4.13
N SER A 8 -0.22 -2.02 3.25
CA SER A 8 -0.31 -0.59 3.61
C SER A 8 -1.75 -0.06 3.71
N GLY A 9 -2.75 -0.87 3.33
CA GLY A 9 -4.13 -0.41 3.18
C GLY A 9 -4.41 0.28 1.85
N GLY A 10 -3.40 0.58 1.04
CA GLY A 10 -3.56 1.08 -0.32
C GLY A 10 -4.11 0.01 -1.27
N LEU A 11 -4.69 0.46 -2.39
CA LEU A 11 -5.32 -0.38 -3.41
C LEU A 11 -4.42 -1.54 -3.85
N ASP A 12 -3.16 -1.24 -4.20
CA ASP A 12 -2.24 -2.24 -4.77
C ASP A 12 -1.93 -3.36 -3.78
N SER A 13 -1.67 -3.02 -2.51
CA SER A 13 -1.39 -3.99 -1.45
C SER A 13 -2.63 -4.81 -1.07
N ALA A 14 -3.82 -4.23 -1.18
CA ALA A 14 -5.08 -4.92 -0.93
C ALA A 14 -5.37 -5.99 -2.00
N VAL A 15 -5.20 -5.64 -3.28
CA VAL A 15 -5.34 -6.60 -4.38
C VAL A 15 -4.31 -7.71 -4.26
N LEU A 16 -3.04 -7.36 -3.98
CA LEU A 16 -1.95 -8.32 -3.78
C LEU A 16 -2.28 -9.32 -2.66
N LEU A 17 -2.81 -8.85 -1.52
CA LEU A 17 -3.17 -9.74 -0.43
C LEU A 17 -4.24 -10.76 -0.84
N VAL A 18 -5.29 -10.33 -1.55
CA VAL A 18 -6.36 -11.22 -2.01
C VAL A 18 -5.85 -12.22 -3.04
N GLU A 19 -4.98 -11.79 -3.96
CA GLU A 19 -4.38 -12.62 -5.00
C GLU A 19 -3.46 -13.70 -4.38
N GLU A 20 -2.57 -13.32 -3.47
CA GLU A 20 -1.70 -14.25 -2.76
C GLU A 20 -2.50 -15.22 -1.86
N ALA A 21 -3.58 -14.75 -1.21
CA ALA A 21 -4.47 -15.60 -0.42
C ALA A 21 -5.28 -16.59 -1.28
N ALA A 22 -5.52 -16.27 -2.56
CA ALA A 22 -6.10 -17.23 -3.50
C ALA A 22 -5.13 -18.36 -3.85
N ALA A 23 -3.83 -18.07 -3.88
CA ALA A 23 -2.76 -19.03 -4.19
C ALA A 23 -2.32 -19.88 -2.98
N GLY A 24 -2.35 -19.32 -1.76
CA GLY A 24 -1.86 -20.05 -0.58
C GLY A 24 -2.10 -19.31 0.74
N GLU A 25 -1.44 -19.78 1.78
CA GLU A 25 -1.49 -19.15 3.11
C GLU A 25 -0.67 -17.85 3.11
N VAL A 26 -1.23 -16.78 3.69
CA VAL A 26 -0.62 -15.46 3.75
C VAL A 26 -0.51 -14.92 5.17
N GLN A 27 0.57 -14.18 5.43
CA GLN A 27 0.78 -13.40 6.64
C GLN A 27 0.74 -11.91 6.29
N PRO A 28 -0.38 -11.21 6.51
CA PRO A 28 -0.42 -9.75 6.33
C PRO A 28 0.46 -9.07 7.39
N ILE A 29 1.26 -8.10 6.94
CA ILE A 29 2.14 -7.29 7.81
C ILE A 29 1.90 -5.81 7.49
N TYR A 30 1.53 -5.04 8.51
CA TYR A 30 1.54 -3.57 8.46
C TYR A 30 2.77 -3.07 9.21
N VAL A 31 3.54 -2.16 8.60
CA VAL A 31 4.68 -1.53 9.27
C VAL A 31 4.42 -0.03 9.36
N SER A 32 4.21 0.46 10.58
CA SER A 32 4.10 1.88 10.89
C SER A 32 5.48 2.52 10.98
N VAL A 33 5.63 3.70 10.38
CA VAL A 33 6.86 4.51 10.44
C VAL A 33 6.60 5.93 10.97
N GLY A 34 5.36 6.22 11.40
CA GLY A 34 4.97 7.48 12.03
C GLY A 34 4.42 8.54 11.08
N LEU A 35 3.93 8.16 9.89
CA LEU A 35 3.36 9.10 8.90
C LEU A 35 1.97 9.58 9.31
N ALA A 36 1.64 10.82 8.94
CA ALA A 36 0.39 11.48 9.36
C ALA A 36 -0.89 10.76 8.96
N TRP A 37 -0.89 9.99 7.87
CA TRP A 37 -2.08 9.28 7.36
C TRP A 37 -2.21 7.83 7.86
N GLU A 38 -1.22 7.29 8.55
CA GLU A 38 -1.23 5.90 9.02
C GLU A 38 -2.43 5.53 9.90
N PRO A 39 -2.96 6.40 10.78
CA PRO A 39 -4.17 6.07 11.53
C PRO A 39 -5.36 5.73 10.62
N ALA A 40 -5.51 6.44 9.50
CA ALA A 40 -6.56 6.16 8.52
C ALA A 40 -6.29 4.88 7.72
N GLU A 41 -5.04 4.62 7.34
CA GLU A 41 -4.63 3.35 6.72
C GLU A 41 -4.94 2.17 7.64
N GLN A 42 -4.54 2.23 8.91
CA GLN A 42 -4.75 1.14 9.87
C GLN A 42 -6.24 0.87 10.11
N ALA A 43 -7.04 1.91 10.24
CA ALA A 43 -8.50 1.78 10.37
C ALA A 43 -9.11 1.11 9.12
N MET A 44 -8.63 1.47 7.93
CA MET A 44 -9.08 0.88 6.68
C MET A 44 -8.62 -0.58 6.53
N VAL A 45 -7.37 -0.89 6.90
CA VAL A 45 -6.84 -2.26 6.92
C VAL A 45 -7.69 -3.17 7.81
N ALA A 46 -8.06 -2.71 9.01
CA ALA A 46 -8.90 -3.48 9.92
C ALA A 46 -10.26 -3.83 9.28
N ARG A 47 -10.90 -2.85 8.61
CA ARG A 47 -12.17 -3.06 7.89
C ARG A 47 -11.99 -3.97 6.67
N PHE A 48 -10.91 -3.78 5.92
CA PHE A 48 -10.61 -4.57 4.73
C PHE A 48 -10.41 -6.06 5.06
N LEU A 49 -9.71 -6.37 6.15
CA LEU A 49 -9.49 -7.76 6.58
C LEU A 49 -10.79 -8.48 6.97
N GLU A 50 -11.84 -7.74 7.31
CA GLU A 50 -13.19 -8.26 7.58
C GLU A 50 -14.06 -8.36 6.31
N SER A 51 -13.53 -8.05 5.12
CA SER A 51 -14.27 -8.05 3.85
C SER A 51 -14.60 -9.46 3.36
N GLY A 52 -15.61 -9.56 2.48
CA GLY A 52 -16.09 -10.83 1.94
C GLY A 52 -15.00 -11.70 1.31
N PRO A 53 -14.15 -11.17 0.40
CA PRO A 53 -13.09 -11.94 -0.24
C PRO A 53 -12.08 -12.55 0.72
N LEU A 54 -11.77 -11.87 1.83
CA LEU A 54 -10.82 -12.36 2.85
C LEU A 54 -11.51 -13.29 3.85
N ARG A 55 -12.76 -13.01 4.23
CA ARG A 55 -13.56 -13.95 5.05
C ARG A 55 -13.76 -15.30 4.34
N ALA A 56 -13.98 -15.29 3.03
CA ALA A 56 -14.08 -16.51 2.24
C ALA A 56 -12.76 -17.32 2.20
N ARG A 57 -11.65 -16.74 2.65
CA ARG A 57 -10.31 -17.34 2.71
C ARG A 57 -9.71 -17.29 4.11
N ALA A 58 -10.56 -17.23 5.14
CA ALA A 58 -10.13 -17.07 6.54
C ALA A 58 -9.18 -18.17 7.03
N ASP A 59 -9.24 -19.36 6.44
CA ASP A 59 -8.33 -20.48 6.66
C ASP A 59 -6.91 -20.25 6.12
N ARG A 60 -6.75 -19.29 5.20
CA ARG A 60 -5.47 -18.95 4.54
C ARG A 60 -4.90 -17.61 4.96
N VAL A 61 -5.70 -16.74 5.55
CA VAL A 61 -5.27 -15.40 5.96
C VAL A 61 -4.99 -15.39 7.46
N ARG A 62 -3.71 -15.34 7.83
CA ARG A 62 -3.29 -15.21 9.23
C ARG A 62 -3.71 -13.86 9.82
N ARG A 63 -3.72 -13.76 11.14
CA ARG A 63 -3.97 -12.48 11.81
C ARG A 63 -2.93 -11.45 11.38
N LEU A 64 -3.38 -10.21 11.18
CA LEU A 64 -2.50 -9.07 10.90
C LEU A 64 -1.40 -8.94 11.96
N VAL A 65 -0.18 -8.79 11.52
CA VAL A 65 0.95 -8.37 12.36
C VAL A 65 1.21 -6.89 12.13
N SER A 66 1.09 -6.10 13.19
CA SER A 66 1.44 -4.68 13.17
C SER A 66 2.82 -4.50 13.80
N LEU A 67 3.75 -3.99 13.00
CA LEU A 67 5.12 -3.66 13.40
C LEU A 67 5.29 -2.14 13.39
N SER A 68 6.27 -1.62 14.12
CA SER A 68 6.58 -0.18 14.12
C SER A 68 8.08 0.08 14.12
N VAL A 69 8.46 1.14 13.42
CA VAL A 69 9.78 1.79 13.48
C VAL A 69 9.52 3.28 13.44
N ASP A 70 9.95 4.01 14.47
CA ASP A 70 9.75 5.45 14.49
C ASP A 70 10.78 6.14 13.58
N MET A 71 10.30 6.81 12.54
CA MET A 71 11.13 7.58 11.58
C MET A 71 10.99 9.10 11.78
N ARG A 72 10.34 9.54 12.86
CA ARG A 72 10.15 10.98 13.15
C ARG A 72 11.41 11.67 13.62
N ASP A 73 12.45 10.93 13.92
CA ASP A 73 13.81 11.40 14.18
C ASP A 73 14.62 11.62 12.89
N VAL A 74 14.18 11.03 11.76
CA VAL A 74 14.80 11.16 10.44
C VAL A 74 14.01 12.12 9.54
N TYR A 75 12.68 11.97 9.49
CA TYR A 75 11.82 12.91 8.78
C TYR A 75 11.47 14.06 9.73
N ASP A 76 12.03 15.23 9.48
CA ASP A 76 11.78 16.43 10.28
C ASP A 76 10.29 16.68 10.51
N ALA A 77 9.92 17.25 11.66
CA ALA A 77 8.54 17.56 12.01
C ALA A 77 7.86 18.53 11.01
N THR A 78 8.64 19.28 10.21
CA THR A 78 8.14 20.15 9.14
C THR A 78 7.95 19.40 7.82
N HIS A 79 8.41 18.15 7.70
CA HIS A 79 8.29 17.35 6.49
C HIS A 79 6.81 17.11 6.16
N TRP A 80 6.45 17.24 4.90
CA TRP A 80 5.07 17.12 4.42
C TRP A 80 4.37 15.82 4.88
N ALA A 81 5.10 14.71 4.92
CA ALA A 81 4.58 13.40 5.33
C ALA A 81 4.28 13.32 6.83
N MET A 82 4.98 14.12 7.65
CA MET A 82 4.72 14.23 9.09
C MET A 82 3.55 15.17 9.38
N GLN A 83 3.37 16.19 8.55
CA GLN A 83 2.30 17.18 8.71
C GLN A 83 0.98 16.80 8.02
N GLY A 84 0.94 15.74 7.22
CA GLY A 84 -0.23 15.41 6.41
C GLY A 84 -0.53 16.47 5.34
N ARG A 85 0.52 17.11 4.80
CA ARG A 85 0.43 18.11 3.72
C ARG A 85 1.11 17.59 2.45
N PRO A 86 0.55 16.55 1.84
CA PRO A 86 1.19 15.91 0.68
C PRO A 86 1.25 16.84 -0.52
N PRO A 87 2.14 16.52 -1.49
CA PRO A 87 2.17 17.18 -2.78
C PRO A 87 0.81 17.22 -3.46
N ALA A 88 0.53 18.32 -4.17
CA ALA A 88 -0.75 18.60 -4.79
C ALA A 88 -1.11 17.61 -5.91
N TYR A 89 -2.36 17.64 -6.37
CA TYR A 89 -2.95 16.71 -7.33
C TYR A 89 -2.11 16.50 -8.60
N HIS A 90 -1.56 17.55 -9.18
CA HIS A 90 -0.78 17.49 -10.43
C HIS A 90 0.74 17.34 -10.23
N THR A 91 1.18 17.15 -8.99
CA THR A 91 2.60 16.97 -8.70
C THR A 91 3.13 15.65 -9.28
N PRO A 92 4.33 15.61 -9.88
CA PRO A 92 4.98 14.39 -10.32
C PRO A 92 5.14 13.36 -9.20
N ASP A 93 5.13 12.06 -9.57
CA ASP A 93 5.20 10.99 -8.57
C ASP A 93 6.54 10.93 -7.84
N GLU A 94 7.62 11.45 -8.44
CA GLU A 94 8.95 11.56 -7.84
C GLU A 94 8.94 12.39 -6.54
N GLU A 95 8.06 13.39 -6.46
CA GLU A 95 8.01 14.30 -5.29
C GLU A 95 7.34 13.68 -4.05
N VAL A 96 6.72 12.51 -4.17
CA VAL A 96 6.19 11.76 -3.02
C VAL A 96 7.19 10.73 -2.49
N TYR A 97 8.42 10.75 -2.98
CA TYR A 97 9.46 9.86 -2.51
C TYR A 97 9.82 10.16 -1.04
N LEU A 98 9.82 9.12 -0.24
CA LEU A 98 10.28 9.13 1.15
C LEU A 98 11.58 8.33 1.23
N PRO A 99 12.74 8.99 1.28
CA PRO A 99 14.05 8.34 1.25
C PRO A 99 14.19 7.25 2.31
N GLY A 100 14.50 6.02 1.87
CA GLY A 100 14.69 4.89 2.76
C GLY A 100 13.42 4.24 3.32
N ARG A 101 12.21 4.69 2.90
CA ARG A 101 10.97 4.08 3.41
C ARG A 101 10.92 2.58 3.14
N ASN A 102 11.15 2.15 1.90
CA ASN A 102 11.13 0.72 1.58
C ASN A 102 12.30 -0.03 2.22
N VAL A 103 13.45 0.59 2.43
CA VAL A 103 14.57 0.00 3.20
C VAL A 103 14.10 -0.41 4.60
N ILE A 104 13.44 0.51 5.29
CA ILE A 104 12.96 0.29 6.66
C ILE A 104 11.79 -0.72 6.70
N LEU A 105 10.80 -0.57 5.80
CA LEU A 105 9.66 -1.49 5.74
C LEU A 105 10.11 -2.92 5.50
N LEU A 106 10.97 -3.14 4.49
CA LEU A 106 11.51 -4.45 4.15
C LEU A 106 12.42 -5.00 5.25
N GLY A 107 13.31 -4.18 5.81
CA GLY A 107 14.17 -4.59 6.92
C GLY A 107 13.38 -5.07 8.12
N LYS A 108 12.41 -4.28 8.59
CA LYS A 108 11.58 -4.63 9.75
C LYS A 108 10.74 -5.88 9.52
N ALA A 109 10.07 -5.97 8.36
CA ALA A 109 9.26 -7.12 8.00
C ALA A 109 10.11 -8.40 7.85
N SER A 110 11.33 -8.30 7.30
CA SER A 110 12.23 -9.43 7.13
C SER A 110 12.72 -10.01 8.45
N VAL A 111 12.99 -9.17 9.44
CA VAL A 111 13.32 -9.65 10.80
C VAL A 111 12.16 -10.49 11.38
N PHE A 112 10.92 -10.02 11.20
CA PHE A 112 9.74 -10.79 11.60
C PHE A 112 9.63 -12.10 10.79
N CYS A 113 9.85 -12.05 9.47
CA CYS A 113 9.80 -13.24 8.61
C CYS A 113 10.78 -14.30 9.08
N ALA A 114 12.03 -13.93 9.33
CA ALA A 114 13.07 -14.85 9.82
C ALA A 114 12.68 -15.47 11.18
N ALA A 115 12.18 -14.65 12.11
CA ALA A 115 11.74 -15.15 13.43
C ALA A 115 10.50 -16.07 13.36
N SER A 116 9.74 -16.00 12.27
CA SER A 116 8.51 -16.76 12.04
C SER A 116 8.66 -17.90 11.02
N GLY A 117 9.87 -18.12 10.48
CA GLY A 117 10.13 -19.17 9.49
C GLY A 117 9.46 -18.89 8.13
N ILE A 118 9.30 -17.62 7.75
CA ILE A 118 8.73 -17.20 6.47
C ILE A 118 9.87 -16.78 5.53
N ASP A 119 9.98 -17.40 4.38
CA ASP A 119 11.06 -17.19 3.42
C ASP A 119 10.68 -16.32 2.21
N ARG A 120 9.42 -15.91 2.10
CA ARG A 120 8.93 -15.04 1.01
C ARG A 120 8.17 -13.85 1.53
N LEU A 121 8.63 -12.63 1.18
CA LEU A 121 7.99 -11.35 1.46
C LEU A 121 7.61 -10.69 0.14
N VAL A 122 6.38 -10.20 0.02
CA VAL A 122 5.90 -9.52 -1.19
C VAL A 122 5.41 -8.11 -0.89
N LEU A 123 5.59 -7.22 -1.87
CA LEU A 123 5.10 -5.85 -1.83
C LEU A 123 4.48 -5.43 -3.17
N GLY A 124 3.52 -4.51 -3.13
CA GLY A 124 2.73 -4.08 -4.27
C GLY A 124 3.36 -2.95 -5.09
N THR A 125 4.68 -3.00 -5.34
CA THR A 125 5.34 -2.03 -6.23
C THR A 125 4.89 -2.23 -7.67
N LEU A 126 4.49 -1.14 -8.34
CA LEU A 126 3.98 -1.13 -9.71
C LEU A 126 5.09 -0.89 -10.74
N ALA A 127 4.74 -1.09 -12.03
CA ALA A 127 5.56 -0.62 -13.14
C ALA A 127 5.77 0.90 -13.08
N HIS A 128 6.89 1.35 -13.65
CA HIS A 128 7.25 2.77 -13.71
C HIS A 128 7.32 3.50 -12.36
N ASN A 129 7.49 2.75 -11.26
CA ASN A 129 7.76 3.37 -9.96
C ASN A 129 9.13 4.07 -10.01
N PRO A 130 9.20 5.41 -9.81
CA PRO A 130 10.44 6.16 -10.02
C PRO A 130 11.43 6.05 -8.85
N PHE A 131 11.07 5.37 -7.77
CA PHE A 131 11.85 5.38 -6.54
C PHE A 131 13.02 4.39 -6.60
N PRO A 132 14.23 4.81 -6.19
CA PRO A 132 15.42 3.95 -6.21
C PRO A 132 15.27 2.71 -5.31
N ASP A 133 14.51 2.82 -4.22
CA ASP A 133 14.22 1.72 -3.29
C ASP A 133 13.02 0.83 -3.72
N ALA A 134 12.61 0.93 -4.99
CA ALA A 134 11.57 0.11 -5.61
C ALA A 134 12.08 -0.71 -6.82
N THR A 135 13.35 -0.58 -7.19
CA THR A 135 13.93 -1.27 -8.35
C THR A 135 14.14 -2.77 -8.11
N PRO A 136 14.19 -3.60 -9.17
CA PRO A 136 14.52 -5.02 -9.04
C PRO A 136 15.91 -5.26 -8.43
N GLU A 137 16.90 -4.43 -8.81
CA GLU A 137 18.29 -4.48 -8.33
C GLU A 137 18.33 -4.24 -6.82
N PHE A 138 17.62 -3.19 -6.35
CA PHE A 138 17.50 -2.89 -4.92
C PHE A 138 16.89 -4.07 -4.15
N ARG A 139 15.77 -4.62 -4.62
CA ARG A 139 15.10 -5.74 -3.93
C ARG A 139 16.00 -6.98 -3.85
N THR A 140 16.73 -7.29 -4.93
CA THR A 140 17.68 -8.41 -4.97
C THR A 140 18.81 -8.21 -3.97
N ALA A 141 19.43 -7.02 -3.96
CA ALA A 141 20.49 -6.68 -3.03
C ALA A 141 20.00 -6.69 -1.56
N MET A 142 18.82 -6.16 -1.32
CA MET A 142 18.20 -6.13 0.01
C MET A 142 17.90 -7.55 0.52
N ALA A 143 17.32 -8.41 -0.31
CA ALA A 143 17.03 -9.80 0.02
C ALA A 143 18.32 -10.55 0.35
N TYR A 144 19.38 -10.35 -0.44
CA TYR A 144 20.68 -10.96 -0.21
C TYR A 144 21.30 -10.52 1.13
N ALA A 145 21.37 -9.21 1.37
CA ALA A 145 21.94 -8.66 2.61
C ALA A 145 21.17 -9.14 3.85
N LEU A 146 19.84 -9.14 3.79
CA LEU A 146 18.99 -9.59 4.89
C LEU A 146 19.11 -11.10 5.11
N SER A 147 19.19 -11.90 4.04
CA SER A 147 19.41 -13.35 4.16
C SER A 147 20.71 -13.69 4.89
N LEU A 148 21.79 -12.96 4.58
CA LEU A 148 23.08 -13.12 5.28
C LEU A 148 22.98 -12.67 6.73
N GLY A 149 22.48 -11.46 6.98
CA GLY A 149 22.45 -10.88 8.31
C GLY A 149 21.50 -11.59 9.29
N LEU A 150 20.45 -12.22 8.77
CA LEU A 150 19.46 -12.97 9.56
C LEU A 150 19.74 -14.48 9.60
N ALA A 151 20.74 -14.97 8.88
CA ALA A 151 21.02 -16.40 8.69
C ALA A 151 19.75 -17.19 8.28
N HIS A 152 18.89 -16.57 7.45
CA HIS A 152 17.62 -17.11 7.01
C HIS A 152 17.40 -16.82 5.52
N PRO A 153 17.09 -17.83 4.68
CA PRO A 153 16.83 -17.59 3.27
C PRO A 153 15.58 -16.73 3.10
N LEU A 154 15.71 -15.60 2.42
CA LEU A 154 14.62 -14.67 2.20
C LEU A 154 14.56 -14.24 0.74
N ARG A 155 13.35 -14.23 0.16
CA ARG A 155 13.04 -13.64 -1.14
C ARG A 155 12.14 -12.43 -0.94
N ILE A 156 12.44 -11.35 -1.67
CA ILE A 156 11.62 -10.15 -1.70
C ILE A 156 11.10 -9.97 -3.12
N ASP A 157 9.82 -10.25 -3.32
CA ASP A 157 9.18 -10.21 -4.63
C ASP A 157 8.24 -8.99 -4.75
N ALA A 158 8.15 -8.43 -5.95
CA ALA A 158 7.14 -7.42 -6.32
C ALA A 158 6.37 -7.92 -7.55
N PRO A 159 5.28 -8.69 -7.35
CA PRO A 159 4.54 -9.31 -8.45
C PRO A 159 3.98 -8.31 -9.47
N TYR A 160 3.79 -7.05 -9.07
CA TYR A 160 3.26 -5.99 -9.92
C TYR A 160 4.31 -5.07 -10.53
N ALA A 161 5.61 -5.39 -10.42
CA ALA A 161 6.68 -4.53 -10.94
C ALA A 161 6.64 -4.28 -12.46
N GLY A 162 5.94 -5.11 -13.21
CA GLY A 162 5.66 -4.95 -14.64
C GLY A 162 4.19 -4.65 -14.96
N THR A 163 3.36 -4.28 -13.96
CA THR A 163 1.92 -4.14 -14.10
C THR A 163 1.50 -2.69 -13.88
N SER A 164 0.61 -2.15 -14.73
CA SER A 164 0.02 -0.84 -14.55
C SER A 164 -0.97 -0.82 -13.39
N LYS A 165 -1.25 0.37 -12.83
CA LYS A 165 -2.27 0.51 -11.78
C LYS A 165 -3.66 0.13 -12.29
N ALA A 166 -3.98 0.45 -13.52
CA ALA A 166 -5.23 0.06 -14.17
C ALA A 166 -5.37 -1.47 -14.26
N ASP A 167 -4.30 -2.19 -14.59
CA ASP A 167 -4.33 -3.65 -14.60
C ASP A 167 -4.51 -4.25 -13.20
N VAL A 168 -3.95 -3.61 -12.16
CA VAL A 168 -4.20 -4.01 -10.78
C VAL A 168 -5.67 -3.77 -10.40
N VAL A 169 -6.28 -2.66 -10.83
CA VAL A 169 -7.72 -2.44 -10.65
C VAL A 169 -8.55 -3.53 -11.34
N ARG A 170 -8.24 -3.89 -12.60
CA ARG A 170 -8.93 -4.99 -13.31
C ARG A 170 -8.82 -6.32 -12.56
N ARG A 171 -7.62 -6.66 -12.07
CA ARG A 171 -7.40 -7.88 -11.26
C ARG A 171 -8.19 -7.85 -9.97
N GLY A 172 -8.16 -6.73 -9.25
CA GLY A 172 -8.90 -6.55 -8.00
C GLY A 172 -10.41 -6.67 -8.20
N ALA A 173 -10.96 -6.08 -9.27
CA ALA A 173 -12.37 -6.21 -9.63
C ALA A 173 -12.76 -7.67 -9.91
N ALA A 174 -11.94 -8.41 -10.66
CA ALA A 174 -12.15 -9.83 -10.93
C ALA A 174 -12.10 -10.71 -9.67
N LEU A 175 -11.35 -10.30 -8.66
CA LEU A 175 -11.23 -10.97 -7.36
C LEU A 175 -12.29 -10.51 -6.33
N GLY A 176 -13.12 -9.54 -6.69
CA GLY A 176 -14.15 -8.96 -5.83
C GLY A 176 -13.59 -8.08 -4.70
N VAL A 177 -12.42 -7.45 -4.91
CA VAL A 177 -11.80 -6.58 -3.91
C VAL A 177 -12.70 -5.36 -3.67
N PRO A 178 -13.12 -5.09 -2.43
CA PRO A 178 -13.90 -3.91 -2.11
C PRO A 178 -13.01 -2.67 -2.05
N PHE A 179 -12.85 -1.99 -3.18
CA PHE A 179 -11.95 -0.84 -3.29
C PHE A 179 -12.33 0.32 -2.38
N GLU A 180 -13.60 0.46 -2.00
CA GLU A 180 -14.08 1.41 -0.99
C GLU A 180 -13.47 1.16 0.41
N LEU A 181 -12.91 -0.02 0.65
CA LEU A 181 -12.19 -0.39 1.87
C LEU A 181 -10.66 -0.29 1.70
N THR A 182 -10.19 0.55 0.79
CA THR A 182 -8.75 0.81 0.59
C THR A 182 -8.44 2.30 0.71
N MET A 183 -7.27 2.65 1.25
CA MET A 183 -6.84 4.04 1.49
C MET A 183 -5.55 4.35 0.72
N SER A 184 -5.66 5.08 -0.38
CA SER A 184 -4.50 5.57 -1.15
C SER A 184 -4.09 6.99 -0.76
N CYS A 185 -4.98 7.72 -0.08
CA CYS A 185 -4.82 9.13 0.22
C CYS A 185 -3.76 9.40 1.29
N MET A 186 -2.90 10.39 1.07
CA MET A 186 -1.89 10.84 2.03
C MET A 186 -2.38 12.02 2.93
N ASN A 187 -3.63 12.47 2.75
CA ASN A 187 -4.27 13.49 3.56
C ASN A 187 -5.77 13.18 3.73
N PRO A 188 -6.10 12.02 4.34
CA PRO A 188 -7.49 11.62 4.52
C PRO A 188 -8.27 12.64 5.34
N ARG A 189 -9.55 12.82 5.02
CA ARG A 189 -10.44 13.77 5.67
C ARG A 189 -11.50 13.02 6.49
N PRO A 190 -11.96 13.58 7.60
CA PRO A 190 -13.12 13.03 8.31
C PRO A 190 -14.34 12.96 7.39
N THR A 191 -15.12 11.91 7.50
CA THR A 191 -16.41 11.82 6.81
C THR A 191 -17.37 12.89 7.35
N PRO A 192 -18.10 13.62 6.48
CA PRO A 192 -19.12 14.56 6.93
C PRO A 192 -20.15 13.90 7.87
N GLY A 193 -20.60 14.63 8.89
CA GLY A 193 -21.62 14.12 9.82
C GLY A 193 -21.10 13.49 11.11
N GLY A 194 -19.78 13.64 11.42
CA GLY A 194 -19.24 13.27 12.74
C GLY A 194 -18.91 11.78 12.92
N SER A 195 -18.85 11.02 11.82
CA SER A 195 -18.35 9.64 11.83
C SER A 195 -16.86 9.62 12.16
N THR A 196 -16.40 8.55 12.80
CA THR A 196 -14.96 8.27 13.00
C THR A 196 -14.27 7.74 11.74
N SER A 197 -15.01 7.53 10.64
CA SER A 197 -14.47 7.10 9.36
C SER A 197 -13.80 8.25 8.62
N THR A 198 -12.89 7.88 7.72
CA THR A 198 -12.15 8.84 6.87
C THR A 198 -12.36 8.53 5.40
N ILE A 199 -12.34 9.57 4.58
CA ILE A 199 -12.47 9.54 3.13
C ILE A 199 -11.23 10.12 2.46
N HIS A 200 -11.05 9.90 1.17
CA HIS A 200 -9.96 10.47 0.39
C HIS A 200 -10.11 11.99 0.24
N CYS A 201 -9.01 12.75 0.29
CA CYS A 201 -9.09 14.21 0.13
C CYS A 201 -9.53 14.65 -1.28
N GLY A 202 -9.18 13.91 -2.33
CA GLY A 202 -9.42 14.28 -3.73
C GLY A 202 -8.42 15.30 -4.30
N GLU A 203 -7.42 15.73 -3.51
CA GLU A 203 -6.53 16.86 -3.83
C GLU A 203 -5.04 16.47 -3.88
N CYS A 204 -4.66 15.29 -3.43
CA CYS A 204 -3.26 14.83 -3.48
C CYS A 204 -2.97 13.99 -4.72
N SER A 205 -1.68 13.87 -5.08
CA SER A 205 -1.24 13.09 -6.26
C SER A 205 -1.67 11.62 -6.19
N LYS A 206 -1.76 11.01 -5.01
CA LYS A 206 -2.23 9.62 -4.87
C LYS A 206 -3.74 9.45 -5.05
N CYS A 207 -4.53 10.51 -4.81
CA CYS A 207 -5.93 10.53 -5.23
C CYS A 207 -6.06 10.63 -6.75
N ARG A 208 -5.19 11.41 -7.44
CA ARG A 208 -5.12 11.45 -8.90
C ARG A 208 -4.78 10.07 -9.47
N GLU A 209 -3.68 9.48 -9.04
CA GLU A 209 -3.22 8.18 -9.52
C GLU A 209 -4.31 7.10 -9.39
N ARG A 210 -5.04 7.12 -8.27
CA ARG A 210 -6.18 6.23 -8.05
C ARG A 210 -7.32 6.50 -9.02
N HIS A 211 -7.75 7.74 -9.13
CA HIS A 211 -8.84 8.14 -10.03
C HIS A 211 -8.52 7.83 -11.49
N ASP A 212 -7.32 8.21 -11.96
CA ASP A 212 -6.87 7.97 -13.33
C ASP A 212 -6.90 6.47 -13.68
N ALA A 213 -6.55 5.58 -12.73
CA ALA A 213 -6.60 4.15 -12.93
C ALA A 213 -8.04 3.63 -13.14
N PHE A 214 -9.03 4.12 -12.39
CA PHE A 214 -10.44 3.75 -12.60
C PHE A 214 -10.98 4.31 -13.92
N VAL A 215 -10.61 5.53 -14.29
CA VAL A 215 -10.98 6.11 -15.60
C VAL A 215 -10.42 5.28 -16.75
N GLU A 216 -9.16 4.83 -16.66
CA GLU A 216 -8.52 4.01 -17.70
C GLU A 216 -9.21 2.66 -17.89
N VAL A 217 -9.70 2.04 -16.83
CA VAL A 217 -10.44 0.76 -16.95
C VAL A 217 -11.90 0.95 -17.33
N SER A 218 -12.37 2.19 -17.46
CA SER A 218 -13.78 2.53 -17.70
C SER A 218 -14.73 1.95 -16.66
N ASP A 219 -14.25 1.79 -15.42
CA ASP A 219 -15.03 1.29 -14.30
C ASP A 219 -15.41 2.43 -13.35
N ALA A 220 -16.49 2.26 -12.60
CA ALA A 220 -16.91 3.24 -11.63
C ALA A 220 -15.93 3.26 -10.44
N ASP A 221 -15.34 4.42 -10.17
CA ASP A 221 -14.52 4.61 -8.98
C ASP A 221 -15.41 4.63 -7.72
N PRO A 222 -15.38 3.61 -6.84
CA PRO A 222 -16.22 3.55 -5.65
C PRO A 222 -15.68 4.43 -4.52
N THR A 223 -14.64 5.22 -4.79
CA THR A 223 -13.96 6.03 -3.76
C THR A 223 -14.80 7.24 -3.39
N GLU A 224 -14.97 7.45 -2.11
CA GLU A 224 -15.53 8.68 -1.59
C GLU A 224 -14.43 9.74 -1.42
N TYR A 225 -14.61 10.89 -2.08
CA TYR A 225 -13.70 12.03 -2.06
C TYR A 225 -14.32 13.24 -1.37
N ALA A 226 -13.57 13.89 -0.48
CA ALA A 226 -13.99 15.13 0.19
C ALA A 226 -14.12 16.29 -0.82
N THR A 227 -13.22 16.36 -1.80
CA THR A 227 -13.22 17.35 -2.88
C THR A 227 -13.27 16.65 -4.22
N ARG A 228 -14.25 16.99 -5.06
CA ARG A 228 -14.42 16.41 -6.41
C ARG A 228 -13.97 17.33 -7.54
N HIS A 229 -13.37 18.47 -7.26
CA HIS A 229 -13.01 19.47 -8.27
C HIS A 229 -12.02 18.95 -9.35
N ASN A 230 -11.20 17.97 -9.00
CA ASN A 230 -10.25 17.36 -9.93
C ASN A 230 -10.71 16.00 -10.47
N VAL A 231 -11.81 15.46 -9.95
CA VAL A 231 -12.37 14.15 -10.30
C VAL A 231 -13.43 14.39 -11.39
N GLY A 232 -13.03 14.45 -12.65
CA GLY A 232 -13.96 14.64 -13.77
C GLY A 232 -13.52 15.61 -14.86
N ALA A 233 -12.44 16.33 -14.70
CA ALA A 233 -11.86 17.11 -15.79
C ALA A 233 -11.23 16.13 -16.80
N ARG A 234 -11.99 15.73 -17.84
CA ARG A 234 -11.41 15.10 -19.02
C ARG A 234 -10.32 16.04 -19.55
N ARG A 235 -9.14 15.51 -19.80
CA ARG A 235 -8.16 16.22 -20.63
C ARG A 235 -8.79 16.37 -22.02
N GLU A 236 -9.33 17.53 -22.30
CA GLU A 236 -9.53 17.97 -23.68
C GLU A 236 -8.13 18.27 -24.24
N GLY A 237 -7.68 17.46 -25.17
CA GLY A 237 -6.41 17.64 -25.83
C GLY A 237 -6.38 17.00 -27.17
#